data_98fa0b433b7279c2c7f00068016515b5
#
_entry.id   98fa0b433b7279c2c7f00068016515b5
#
_cell.length_a   1.000
_cell.length_b   1.000
_cell.length_c   1.000
_cell.angle_alpha   90.00
_cell.angle_beta   90.00
_cell.angle_gamma   90.00
#
_symmetry.space_group_name_H-M   'P 1'
#
loop_
_entity.id
_entity.type
_entity.pdbx_description
1 polymer ?
#
loop_
_entity_poly.entity_id
_entity_poly.type
_entity_poly.pdbx_seq_one_letter_code
_entity_poly.pdbx_strand_id
1 'polypeptide(L)'
;MKYSDLKYLAVDLPEAVMKEKWSGNFTGARKAIRRLLMSEGISYPLRCRLELELNNLDYIESRYTLSEEEALFVMQKRIPSMTAQELEELRIEDKADWMYIDGKVKFIDCFDATLYKVYPELWSATENGDESDYSLIQSVVDNAVLRMGESGQSKMTAHIHIRHDFNLKNEAVEKGKRLHVHMPLPLEKGSVKNLKIIKISPDCTSLPQKEDIQPTVYFDIEAGDGQVFSAEYEFDNELDYIDLSKANLEEIARTDVPEEEKKYLQEEFPHIRFTPHLTELAKELTGGETNPLLIVRRFYDFITTKTDYRFVRDYCSIDNIPEYCALNRRGDCGVQALLFITLCRIAGIPAVWQSGLDAKPGDVGEHDWARFYVPSIGWVYADLSYGGSSYIRGAFDRWNFFFGNVDPYRVPINDGFQKELAPAKIHMRIDPYDNQCGEAEYDDRGLTGAEVEYRYTEIDIR
;
A
#
# COMPACT_ATOMS: atom_id res chain seq x y z
N MET A 1 -6.50 -4.04 22.00
CA MET A 1 -5.61 -4.80 21.11
C MET A 1 -4.35 -3.99 20.88
N LYS A 2 -3.18 -4.63 20.87
CA LYS A 2 -1.90 -3.97 20.66
C LYS A 2 -1.46 -4.15 19.22
N TYR A 3 -0.71 -3.18 18.69
CA TYR A 3 -0.10 -3.27 17.36
C TYR A 3 0.72 -4.57 17.17
N SER A 4 1.50 -4.95 18.19
CA SER A 4 2.31 -6.17 18.18
C SER A 4 1.51 -7.48 18.03
N ASP A 5 0.17 -7.44 18.20
CA ASP A 5 -0.70 -8.62 18.08
C ASP A 5 -1.06 -8.95 16.64
N LEU A 6 -0.79 -8.04 15.68
CA LEU A 6 -1.04 -8.26 14.23
C LEU A 6 -0.43 -9.57 13.70
N LYS A 7 0.70 -10.02 14.23
CA LYS A 7 1.31 -11.30 13.86
C LYS A 7 0.37 -12.51 14.03
N TYR A 8 -0.65 -12.38 14.89
CA TYR A 8 -1.64 -13.44 15.12
C TYR A 8 -2.72 -13.51 14.01
N LEU A 9 -2.73 -12.62 13.01
CA LEU A 9 -3.49 -12.84 11.78
C LEU A 9 -3.07 -14.15 11.07
N ALA A 10 -1.84 -14.60 11.29
CA ALA A 10 -1.35 -15.87 10.77
C ALA A 10 -1.92 -17.11 11.49
N VAL A 11 -2.65 -16.95 12.59
CA VAL A 11 -3.34 -18.04 13.27
C VAL A 11 -4.68 -18.30 12.58
N ASP A 12 -4.95 -19.56 12.24
CA ASP A 12 -6.21 -19.93 11.60
C ASP A 12 -7.42 -19.64 12.51
N LEU A 13 -8.51 -19.24 11.88
CA LEU A 13 -9.79 -19.07 12.58
C LEU A 13 -10.45 -20.45 12.81
N PRO A 14 -11.13 -20.64 13.96
CA PRO A 14 -11.96 -21.81 14.17
C PRO A 14 -13.04 -21.98 13.09
N GLU A 15 -13.30 -23.22 12.69
CA GLU A 15 -14.27 -23.56 11.62
C GLU A 15 -15.65 -22.91 11.82
N ALA A 16 -16.10 -22.82 13.06
CA ALA A 16 -17.38 -22.20 13.38
C ALA A 16 -17.43 -20.68 13.06
N VAL A 17 -16.28 -19.98 13.16
CA VAL A 17 -16.15 -18.57 12.78
C VAL A 17 -16.04 -18.45 11.26
N MET A 18 -15.20 -19.31 10.65
CA MET A 18 -14.97 -19.29 9.19
C MET A 18 -16.24 -19.54 8.40
N LYS A 19 -17.08 -20.49 8.82
CA LYS A 19 -18.37 -20.78 8.16
C LYS A 19 -19.27 -19.55 8.11
N GLU A 20 -19.38 -18.85 9.22
CA GLU A 20 -20.22 -17.64 9.30
C GLU A 20 -19.61 -16.50 8.46
N LYS A 21 -18.31 -16.26 8.59
CA LYS A 21 -17.62 -15.22 7.82
C LYS A 21 -17.73 -15.45 6.30
N TRP A 22 -17.45 -16.66 5.83
CA TRP A 22 -17.49 -16.96 4.39
C TRP A 22 -18.89 -16.98 3.79
N SER A 23 -19.90 -17.24 4.60
CA SER A 23 -21.30 -17.10 4.18
C SER A 23 -21.81 -15.64 4.19
N GLY A 24 -20.97 -14.69 4.60
CA GLY A 24 -21.36 -13.29 4.77
C GLY A 24 -22.25 -13.03 6.00
N ASN A 25 -22.40 -14.00 6.92
CA ASN A 25 -23.15 -13.81 8.16
C ASN A 25 -22.26 -13.21 9.25
N PHE A 26 -21.99 -11.92 9.16
CA PHE A 26 -21.10 -11.21 10.09
C PHE A 26 -21.67 -11.14 11.50
N THR A 27 -22.97 -10.99 11.61
CA THR A 27 -23.69 -11.10 12.91
C THR A 27 -23.44 -12.47 13.56
N GLY A 28 -23.52 -13.56 12.79
CA GLY A 28 -23.21 -14.92 13.24
C GLY A 28 -21.75 -15.10 13.63
N ALA A 29 -20.81 -14.58 12.81
CA ALA A 29 -19.39 -14.64 13.08
C ALA A 29 -19.03 -13.95 14.41
N ARG A 30 -19.55 -12.73 14.66
CA ARG A 30 -19.38 -12.03 15.94
C ARG A 30 -19.90 -12.80 17.13
N LYS A 31 -21.08 -13.46 16.99
CA LYS A 31 -21.62 -14.32 18.06
C LYS A 31 -20.73 -15.53 18.34
N ALA A 32 -20.23 -16.19 17.29
CA ALA A 32 -19.32 -17.33 17.42
C ALA A 32 -18.01 -16.92 18.10
N ILE A 33 -17.41 -15.80 17.69
CA ILE A 33 -16.18 -15.24 18.27
C ILE A 33 -16.38 -14.94 19.76
N ARG A 34 -17.41 -14.16 20.12
CA ARG A 34 -17.69 -13.78 21.51
C ARG A 34 -17.88 -15.01 22.41
N ARG A 35 -18.59 -16.05 21.91
CA ARG A 35 -18.74 -17.33 22.64
C ARG A 35 -17.40 -18.01 22.89
N LEU A 36 -16.50 -18.05 21.89
CA LEU A 36 -15.17 -18.64 22.03
C LEU A 36 -14.29 -17.85 23.00
N LEU A 37 -14.35 -16.52 22.96
CA LEU A 37 -13.59 -15.66 23.88
C LEU A 37 -13.98 -15.85 25.36
N MET A 38 -15.24 -16.30 25.63
CA MET A 38 -15.74 -16.65 26.97
C MET A 38 -15.36 -18.07 27.41
N SER A 39 -14.78 -18.90 26.53
CA SER A 39 -14.44 -20.28 26.84
C SER A 39 -13.21 -20.34 27.76
N GLU A 40 -13.27 -21.25 28.73
CA GLU A 40 -12.09 -21.56 29.56
C GLU A 40 -10.99 -22.24 28.71
N GLY A 41 -9.73 -21.94 29.01
CA GLY A 41 -8.58 -22.59 28.38
C GLY A 41 -8.24 -22.12 26.98
N ILE A 42 -8.85 -21.03 26.45
CA ILE A 42 -8.45 -20.45 25.18
C ILE A 42 -6.99 -19.98 25.24
N SER A 43 -6.18 -20.38 24.25
CA SER A 43 -4.78 -19.94 24.16
C SER A 43 -4.67 -18.45 23.84
N TYR A 44 -3.59 -17.80 24.32
CA TYR A 44 -3.34 -16.37 24.05
C TYR A 44 -3.32 -16.05 22.54
N PRO A 45 -2.61 -16.80 21.65
CA PRO A 45 -2.61 -16.52 20.22
C PRO A 45 -4.00 -16.60 19.59
N LEU A 46 -4.81 -17.57 19.97
CA LEU A 46 -6.17 -17.71 19.46
C LEU A 46 -7.07 -16.58 19.97
N ARG A 47 -6.92 -16.18 21.22
CA ARG A 47 -7.62 -15.00 21.76
C ARG A 47 -7.32 -13.76 20.95
N CYS A 48 -6.02 -13.46 20.73
CA CYS A 48 -5.61 -12.31 19.91
C CYS A 48 -6.16 -12.40 18.49
N ARG A 49 -6.13 -13.60 17.86
CA ARG A 49 -6.70 -13.80 16.52
C ARG A 49 -8.21 -13.52 16.47
N LEU A 50 -8.95 -13.94 17.47
CA LEU A 50 -10.39 -13.70 17.55
C LEU A 50 -10.72 -12.23 17.82
N GLU A 51 -9.95 -11.55 18.63
CA GLU A 51 -10.08 -10.11 18.86
C GLU A 51 -9.74 -9.30 17.61
N LEU A 52 -8.66 -9.67 16.88
CA LEU A 52 -8.33 -9.13 15.57
C LEU A 52 -9.48 -9.33 14.57
N GLU A 53 -10.10 -10.51 14.58
CA GLU A 53 -11.20 -10.80 13.65
C GLU A 53 -12.45 -9.95 13.93
N LEU A 54 -12.75 -9.62 15.17
CA LEU A 54 -13.82 -8.66 15.47
C LEU A 54 -13.56 -7.31 14.81
N ASN A 55 -12.34 -6.80 14.94
CA ASN A 55 -11.97 -5.54 14.29
C ASN A 55 -11.97 -5.66 12.76
N ASN A 56 -11.52 -6.78 12.21
CA ASN A 56 -11.53 -6.99 10.76
C ASN A 56 -12.96 -7.01 10.21
N LEU A 57 -13.91 -7.58 10.93
CA LEU A 57 -15.31 -7.52 10.54
C LEU A 57 -15.84 -6.06 10.56
N ASP A 58 -15.42 -5.26 11.55
CA ASP A 58 -15.79 -3.84 11.63
C ASP A 58 -15.14 -3.04 10.48
N TYR A 59 -13.85 -3.26 10.16
CA TYR A 59 -13.18 -2.66 9.01
C TYR A 59 -13.87 -3.02 7.69
N ILE A 60 -14.20 -4.29 7.47
CA ILE A 60 -14.88 -4.71 6.25
C ILE A 60 -16.24 -4.01 6.13
N GLU A 61 -17.04 -3.98 7.19
CA GLU A 61 -18.34 -3.31 7.16
C GLU A 61 -18.24 -1.79 6.94
N SER A 62 -17.20 -1.15 7.46
CA SER A 62 -16.97 0.29 7.25
C SER A 62 -16.62 0.64 5.80
N ARG A 63 -16.11 -0.33 5.03
CA ARG A 63 -15.73 -0.14 3.62
C ARG A 63 -16.83 -0.62 2.65
N TYR A 64 -17.54 -1.71 2.95
CA TYR A 64 -18.63 -2.24 2.12
C TYR A 64 -19.96 -1.65 2.55
N THR A 65 -20.15 -0.37 2.30
CA THR A 65 -21.30 0.40 2.80
C THR A 65 -22.43 0.51 1.79
N LEU A 66 -22.15 0.49 0.49
CA LEU A 66 -23.11 0.82 -0.55
C LEU A 66 -24.04 -0.35 -0.87
N SER A 67 -25.35 -0.13 -0.81
CA SER A 67 -26.36 -1.01 -1.40
C SER A 67 -26.32 -0.95 -2.93
N GLU A 68 -27.02 -1.86 -3.61
CA GLU A 68 -27.13 -1.85 -5.07
C GLU A 68 -27.73 -0.53 -5.60
N GLU A 69 -28.72 0.04 -4.91
CA GLU A 69 -29.32 1.34 -5.28
C GLU A 69 -28.33 2.49 -5.08
N GLU A 70 -27.59 2.51 -3.97
CA GLU A 70 -26.57 3.52 -3.69
C GLU A 70 -25.39 3.42 -4.67
N ALA A 71 -24.93 2.20 -4.98
CA ALA A 71 -23.88 1.96 -5.96
C ALA A 71 -24.29 2.43 -7.35
N LEU A 72 -25.53 2.14 -7.78
CA LEU A 72 -26.07 2.65 -9.05
C LEU A 72 -26.11 4.19 -9.06
N PHE A 73 -26.53 4.79 -7.96
CA PHE A 73 -26.55 6.26 -7.84
C PHE A 73 -25.15 6.87 -7.93
N VAL A 74 -24.14 6.22 -7.31
CA VAL A 74 -22.72 6.64 -7.42
C VAL A 74 -22.27 6.61 -8.88
N MET A 75 -22.54 5.52 -9.63
CA MET A 75 -22.20 5.42 -11.04
C MET A 75 -22.92 6.45 -11.90
N GLN A 76 -24.21 6.69 -11.65
CA GLN A 76 -25.03 7.65 -12.41
C GLN A 76 -24.61 9.11 -12.25
N LYS A 77 -23.86 9.45 -11.17
CA LYS A 77 -23.26 10.80 -11.05
C LYS A 77 -22.26 11.12 -12.15
N ARG A 78 -21.60 10.11 -12.71
CA ARG A 78 -20.59 10.27 -13.78
C ARG A 78 -21.04 9.72 -15.14
N ILE A 79 -21.89 8.67 -15.12
CA ILE A 79 -22.45 8.02 -16.29
C ILE A 79 -23.98 8.01 -16.11
N PRO A 80 -24.71 9.10 -16.44
CA PRO A 80 -26.15 9.21 -16.19
C PRO A 80 -26.99 8.12 -16.86
N SER A 81 -26.48 7.51 -17.95
CA SER A 81 -27.13 6.42 -18.67
C SER A 81 -26.96 5.06 -18.03
N MET A 82 -26.12 4.91 -16.97
CA MET A 82 -25.88 3.63 -16.30
C MET A 82 -27.19 3.02 -15.79
N THR A 83 -27.43 1.78 -16.19
CA THR A 83 -28.61 1.02 -15.77
C THR A 83 -28.28 0.04 -14.64
N ALA A 84 -29.31 -0.40 -13.89
CA ALA A 84 -29.15 -1.44 -12.87
C ALA A 84 -28.65 -2.76 -13.47
N GLN A 85 -29.00 -3.06 -14.71
CA GLN A 85 -28.53 -4.27 -15.40
C GLN A 85 -27.03 -4.19 -15.70
N GLU A 86 -26.52 -3.05 -16.17
CA GLU A 86 -25.08 -2.85 -16.44
C GLU A 86 -24.26 -2.92 -15.15
N LEU A 87 -24.76 -2.35 -14.04
CA LEU A 87 -24.11 -2.50 -12.73
C LEU A 87 -24.08 -3.97 -12.28
N GLU A 88 -25.16 -4.71 -12.47
CA GLU A 88 -25.24 -6.14 -12.16
C GLU A 88 -24.25 -6.95 -13.03
N GLU A 89 -24.11 -6.61 -14.30
CA GLU A 89 -23.10 -7.22 -15.20
C GLU A 89 -21.68 -6.97 -14.68
N LEU A 90 -21.34 -5.73 -14.27
CA LEU A 90 -20.03 -5.42 -13.63
C LEU A 90 -19.82 -6.22 -12.34
N ARG A 91 -20.87 -6.46 -11.58
CA ARG A 91 -20.83 -7.29 -10.35
C ARG A 91 -20.59 -8.76 -10.67
N ILE A 92 -21.33 -9.33 -11.61
CA ILE A 92 -21.23 -10.75 -12.02
C ILE A 92 -19.87 -11.04 -12.67
N GLU A 93 -19.35 -10.11 -13.45
CA GLU A 93 -18.03 -10.20 -14.08
C GLU A 93 -16.89 -9.95 -13.09
N ASP A 94 -17.21 -9.72 -11.81
CA ASP A 94 -16.25 -9.41 -10.74
C ASP A 94 -15.38 -8.17 -11.04
N LYS A 95 -15.89 -7.22 -11.83
CA LYS A 95 -15.25 -5.93 -12.13
C LYS A 95 -15.48 -4.93 -11.00
N ALA A 96 -16.71 -4.82 -10.50
CA ALA A 96 -17.04 -4.06 -9.30
C ALA A 96 -16.78 -4.89 -8.05
N ASP A 97 -16.13 -4.32 -7.02
CA ASP A 97 -15.86 -5.03 -5.78
C ASP A 97 -17.08 -5.03 -4.86
N TRP A 98 -17.50 -6.19 -4.43
CA TRP A 98 -18.71 -6.41 -3.64
C TRP A 98 -18.59 -7.65 -2.76
N MET A 99 -19.47 -7.77 -1.76
CA MET A 99 -19.63 -8.97 -0.95
C MET A 99 -21.05 -9.09 -0.35
N TYR A 100 -21.36 -10.26 0.18
CA TYR A 100 -22.53 -10.41 1.05
C TYR A 100 -22.19 -10.02 2.49
N ILE A 101 -23.01 -9.14 3.09
CA ILE A 101 -22.98 -8.83 4.51
C ILE A 101 -24.40 -8.97 5.07
N ASP A 102 -24.56 -9.92 5.99
CA ASP A 102 -25.84 -10.27 6.62
C ASP A 102 -27.00 -10.44 5.61
N GLY A 103 -26.70 -11.16 4.52
CA GLY A 103 -27.64 -11.50 3.46
C GLY A 103 -27.95 -10.40 2.46
N LYS A 104 -27.21 -9.28 2.48
CA LYS A 104 -27.34 -8.18 1.53
C LYS A 104 -26.09 -8.06 0.68
N VAL A 105 -26.25 -7.73 -0.60
CA VAL A 105 -25.16 -7.30 -1.47
C VAL A 105 -24.69 -5.93 -0.99
N LYS A 106 -23.38 -5.79 -0.81
CA LYS A 106 -22.73 -4.54 -0.45
C LYS A 106 -21.52 -4.30 -1.34
N PHE A 107 -21.42 -3.11 -1.92
CA PHE A 107 -20.26 -2.69 -2.70
C PHE A 107 -19.29 -1.92 -1.81
N ILE A 108 -18.00 -2.04 -2.10
CA ILE A 108 -16.98 -1.22 -1.43
C ILE A 108 -17.16 0.25 -1.82
N ASP A 109 -16.87 1.16 -0.89
CA ASP A 109 -17.08 2.61 -1.04
C ASP A 109 -16.34 3.24 -2.22
N CYS A 110 -15.22 2.65 -2.67
CA CYS A 110 -14.37 3.12 -3.75
C CYS A 110 -14.42 2.26 -5.02
N PHE A 111 -15.46 1.44 -5.21
CA PHE A 111 -15.55 0.53 -6.36
C PHE A 111 -15.54 1.26 -7.70
N ASP A 112 -16.17 2.43 -7.77
CA ASP A 112 -16.25 3.27 -8.96
C ASP A 112 -14.88 3.86 -9.34
N ALA A 113 -14.08 4.28 -8.36
CA ALA A 113 -12.72 4.75 -8.60
C ALA A 113 -11.84 3.67 -9.23
N THR A 114 -11.98 2.40 -8.80
CA THR A 114 -11.33 1.26 -9.45
C THR A 114 -11.78 1.13 -10.91
N LEU A 115 -13.09 1.15 -11.15
CA LEU A 115 -13.66 0.98 -12.48
C LEU A 115 -13.15 2.04 -13.47
N TYR A 116 -13.15 3.30 -13.08
CA TYR A 116 -12.64 4.39 -13.91
C TYR A 116 -11.13 4.31 -14.15
N LYS A 117 -10.37 3.79 -13.18
CA LYS A 117 -8.91 3.67 -13.30
C LYS A 117 -8.49 2.53 -14.23
N VAL A 118 -9.25 1.44 -14.25
CA VAL A 118 -8.88 0.18 -14.94
C VAL A 118 -9.56 0.04 -16.30
N TYR A 119 -10.79 0.52 -16.46
CA TYR A 119 -11.60 0.32 -17.66
C TYR A 119 -11.77 1.64 -18.45
N PRO A 120 -10.93 1.88 -19.49
CA PRO A 120 -10.97 3.12 -20.29
C PRO A 120 -12.34 3.41 -20.92
N GLU A 121 -13.10 2.37 -21.26
CA GLU A 121 -14.45 2.52 -21.81
C GLU A 121 -15.42 3.14 -20.80
N LEU A 122 -15.29 2.86 -19.52
CA LEU A 122 -16.11 3.47 -18.48
C LEU A 122 -15.68 4.92 -18.21
N TRP A 123 -14.38 5.20 -18.22
CA TRP A 123 -13.88 6.57 -18.13
C TRP A 123 -14.37 7.43 -19.29
N SER A 124 -14.28 6.92 -20.52
CA SER A 124 -14.72 7.64 -21.72
C SER A 124 -16.23 7.88 -21.77
N ALA A 125 -17.02 7.09 -21.02
CA ALA A 125 -18.46 7.25 -20.91
C ALA A 125 -18.88 8.33 -19.89
N THR A 126 -17.96 8.88 -19.11
CA THR A 126 -18.27 9.93 -18.10
C THR A 126 -18.53 11.27 -18.79
N GLU A 127 -19.52 12.06 -18.31
CA GLU A 127 -19.84 13.38 -18.86
C GLU A 127 -18.70 14.40 -18.77
N ASN A 128 -17.78 14.21 -17.83
CA ASN A 128 -16.62 15.06 -17.58
C ASN A 128 -15.32 14.26 -17.67
N GLY A 129 -15.28 13.27 -18.52
CA GLY A 129 -14.08 12.50 -18.81
C GLY A 129 -13.00 13.42 -19.37
N ASP A 130 -12.42 14.26 -18.50
CA ASP A 130 -11.34 15.13 -18.89
C ASP A 130 -10.07 14.29 -18.95
N GLU A 131 -9.76 13.81 -20.15
CA GLU A 131 -8.46 13.20 -20.44
C GLU A 131 -7.30 14.16 -20.11
N SER A 132 -7.60 15.48 -19.96
CA SER A 132 -6.58 16.50 -19.77
C SER A 132 -5.80 16.34 -18.47
N ASP A 133 -6.47 16.12 -17.33
CA ASP A 133 -5.77 15.98 -16.02
C ASP A 133 -4.96 14.69 -15.97
N TYR A 134 -5.55 13.57 -16.40
CA TYR A 134 -4.84 12.31 -16.45
C TYR A 134 -3.70 12.32 -17.47
N SER A 135 -3.90 12.90 -18.66
CA SER A 135 -2.86 13.02 -19.68
C SER A 135 -1.73 13.95 -19.25
N LEU A 136 -2.03 15.01 -18.49
CA LEU A 136 -1.01 15.89 -17.93
C LEU A 136 -0.09 15.13 -16.94
N ILE A 137 -0.68 14.43 -15.96
CA ILE A 137 0.06 13.63 -14.98
C ILE A 137 0.90 12.55 -15.69
N GLN A 138 0.32 11.85 -16.68
CA GLN A 138 1.06 10.86 -17.48
C GLN A 138 2.21 11.50 -18.26
N SER A 139 2.00 12.67 -18.86
CA SER A 139 3.07 13.36 -19.59
C SER A 139 4.25 13.78 -18.71
N VAL A 140 3.98 14.14 -17.45
CA VAL A 140 5.03 14.43 -16.47
C VAL A 140 5.89 13.19 -16.21
N VAL A 141 5.27 12.04 -15.97
CA VAL A 141 5.99 10.77 -15.78
C VAL A 141 6.72 10.33 -17.03
N ASP A 142 6.09 10.42 -18.21
CA ASP A 142 6.72 10.06 -19.48
C ASP A 142 7.94 10.95 -19.79
N ASN A 143 7.84 12.25 -19.55
CA ASN A 143 8.98 13.16 -19.71
C ASN A 143 10.13 12.80 -18.74
N ALA A 144 9.83 12.40 -17.51
CA ALA A 144 10.82 11.93 -16.56
C ALA A 144 11.50 10.65 -17.06
N VAL A 145 10.72 9.66 -17.49
CA VAL A 145 11.22 8.39 -18.06
C VAL A 145 12.11 8.63 -19.28
N LEU A 146 11.66 9.47 -20.23
CA LEU A 146 12.43 9.81 -21.44
C LEU A 146 13.76 10.47 -21.10
N ARG A 147 13.78 11.44 -20.19
CA ARG A 147 15.01 12.13 -19.78
C ARG A 147 16.04 11.17 -19.17
N MET A 148 15.60 10.24 -18.35
CA MET A 148 16.46 9.22 -17.75
C MET A 148 16.95 8.20 -18.79
N GLY A 149 16.10 7.81 -19.76
CA GLY A 149 16.43 6.80 -20.78
C GLY A 149 17.26 7.29 -21.96
N GLU A 150 16.93 8.47 -22.50
CA GLU A 150 17.49 8.94 -23.79
C GLU A 150 18.70 9.87 -23.66
N SER A 151 18.79 10.65 -22.60
CA SER A 151 19.79 11.73 -22.51
C SER A 151 21.19 11.26 -22.14
N GLY A 152 21.39 9.97 -21.84
CA GLY A 152 22.63 9.46 -21.26
C GLY A 152 22.92 10.04 -19.86
N GLN A 153 21.99 10.77 -19.27
CA GLN A 153 22.05 11.19 -17.88
C GLN A 153 21.78 10.00 -16.99
N SER A 154 22.76 9.68 -16.17
CA SER A 154 22.62 8.59 -15.17
C SER A 154 21.79 9.01 -13.96
N LYS A 155 21.45 10.29 -13.83
CA LYS A 155 20.72 10.86 -12.69
C LYS A 155 19.60 11.79 -13.11
N MET A 156 18.51 11.75 -12.37
CA MET A 156 17.45 12.72 -12.41
C MET A 156 17.09 13.16 -11.01
N THR A 157 16.85 14.46 -10.84
CA THR A 157 16.49 15.07 -9.56
C THR A 157 15.17 15.80 -9.71
N ALA A 158 14.27 15.59 -8.77
CA ALA A 158 13.11 16.46 -8.55
C ALA A 158 13.33 17.27 -7.28
N HIS A 159 13.04 18.56 -7.31
CA HIS A 159 12.92 19.38 -6.12
C HIS A 159 11.46 19.33 -5.63
N ILE A 160 11.24 18.98 -4.38
CA ILE A 160 9.90 18.76 -3.81
C ILE A 160 9.78 19.61 -2.54
N HIS A 161 8.80 20.50 -2.52
CA HIS A 161 8.41 21.30 -1.38
C HIS A 161 6.92 21.09 -1.14
N ILE A 162 6.57 20.43 -0.05
CA ILE A 162 5.20 20.08 0.31
C ILE A 162 4.92 20.38 1.79
N ARG A 163 3.63 20.49 2.08
CA ARG A 163 3.11 20.56 3.45
C ARG A 163 2.15 19.40 3.70
N HIS A 164 2.34 18.74 4.80
CA HIS A 164 1.43 17.72 5.33
C HIS A 164 0.68 18.30 6.52
N ASP A 165 -0.64 18.27 6.47
CA ASP A 165 -1.55 18.65 7.56
C ASP A 165 -2.29 17.40 8.04
N PHE A 166 -2.43 17.25 9.37
CA PHE A 166 -3.12 16.14 10.02
C PHE A 166 -3.96 16.66 11.17
N ASN A 167 -5.20 16.23 11.31
CA ASN A 167 -6.08 16.62 12.39
C ASN A 167 -7.07 15.51 12.79
N LEU A 168 -7.53 15.57 14.03
CA LEU A 168 -8.64 14.74 14.47
C LEU A 168 -9.96 15.39 14.04
N LYS A 169 -10.93 14.57 13.63
CA LYS A 169 -12.31 15.02 13.46
C LYS A 169 -12.89 15.45 14.80
N ASN A 170 -13.81 16.40 14.80
CA ASN A 170 -14.33 17.00 16.03
C ASN A 170 -14.91 15.97 17.01
N GLU A 171 -15.59 14.95 16.50
CA GLU A 171 -16.19 13.86 17.28
C GLU A 171 -15.18 12.93 17.94
N ALA A 172 -13.94 12.91 17.44
CA ALA A 172 -12.84 12.12 17.99
C ALA A 172 -12.00 12.88 19.03
N VAL A 173 -12.22 14.20 19.18
CA VAL A 173 -11.46 15.02 20.11
C VAL A 173 -11.94 14.82 21.55
N GLU A 174 -11.05 14.27 22.40
CA GLU A 174 -11.27 14.09 23.82
C GLU A 174 -10.47 15.14 24.61
N LYS A 175 -11.05 16.33 24.77
CA LYS A 175 -10.39 17.50 25.39
C LYS A 175 -9.73 17.19 26.73
N GLY A 176 -8.51 17.66 26.89
CA GLY A 176 -7.73 17.49 28.11
C GLY A 176 -7.10 16.12 28.27
N LYS A 177 -7.38 15.16 27.39
CA LYS A 177 -6.63 13.90 27.35
C LYS A 177 -5.28 14.06 26.66
N ARG A 178 -4.34 13.25 27.08
CA ARG A 178 -3.03 13.18 26.42
C ARG A 178 -3.17 12.52 25.05
N LEU A 179 -2.65 13.21 24.04
CA LEU A 179 -2.70 12.82 22.62
C LEU A 179 -1.29 12.65 22.08
N HIS A 180 -1.03 11.52 21.47
CA HIS A 180 0.21 11.20 20.78
C HIS A 180 -0.04 11.19 19.28
N VAL A 181 0.77 11.95 18.52
CA VAL A 181 0.62 12.05 17.07
C VAL A 181 1.99 11.83 16.40
N HIS A 182 2.01 11.03 15.35
CA HIS A 182 3.17 10.82 14.48
C HIS A 182 2.83 11.30 13.07
N MET A 183 3.58 12.26 12.57
CA MET A 183 3.48 12.71 11.18
C MET A 183 4.68 12.24 10.39
N PRO A 184 4.51 11.55 9.24
CA PRO A 184 5.60 11.03 8.45
C PRO A 184 6.47 12.15 7.86
N LEU A 185 7.76 11.85 7.73
CA LEU A 185 8.74 12.67 7.02
C LEU A 185 9.44 11.82 5.95
N PRO A 186 9.99 12.45 4.89
CA PRO A 186 10.83 11.76 3.93
C PRO A 186 12.02 11.09 4.60
N LEU A 187 12.34 9.89 4.11
CA LEU A 187 13.46 9.10 4.60
C LEU A 187 14.77 9.69 4.06
N GLU A 188 15.50 10.44 4.88
CA GLU A 188 16.79 11.05 4.52
C GLU A 188 17.90 9.99 4.33
N LYS A 189 17.64 9.09 3.37
CA LYS A 189 18.50 7.97 3.03
C LYS A 189 18.30 7.60 1.54
N GLY A 190 19.36 7.17 0.89
CA GLY A 190 19.27 6.81 -0.54
C GLY A 190 19.02 8.02 -1.44
N SER A 191 17.83 8.16 -1.99
CA SER A 191 17.48 9.20 -2.97
C SER A 191 17.23 10.59 -2.37
N VAL A 192 16.67 10.68 -1.18
CA VAL A 192 16.36 11.97 -0.53
C VAL A 192 17.63 12.66 -0.05
N LYS A 193 17.84 13.90 -0.50
CA LYS A 193 18.98 14.76 -0.19
C LYS A 193 18.51 16.13 0.26
N ASN A 194 19.34 16.81 1.05
CA ASN A 194 19.11 18.20 1.44
C ASN A 194 17.77 18.44 2.13
N LEU A 195 17.23 17.42 2.86
CA LEU A 195 15.97 17.56 3.58
C LEU A 195 16.03 18.71 4.58
N LYS A 196 15.07 19.62 4.46
CA LYS A 196 14.95 20.82 5.26
C LYS A 196 13.53 20.98 5.77
N ILE A 197 13.37 20.91 7.07
CA ILE A 197 12.09 21.20 7.71
C ILE A 197 11.94 22.72 7.78
N ILE A 198 10.93 23.23 7.09
CA ILE A 198 10.64 24.67 7.00
C ILE A 198 9.82 25.13 8.20
N LYS A 199 8.81 24.32 8.56
CA LYS A 199 7.91 24.64 9.66
C LYS A 199 7.26 23.38 10.23
N ILE A 200 7.12 23.37 11.54
CA ILE A 200 6.28 22.40 12.28
C ILE A 200 5.34 23.19 13.17
N SER A 201 4.07 22.77 13.26
CA SER A 201 3.05 23.39 14.08
C SER A 201 2.05 22.34 14.58
N PRO A 202 1.71 22.32 15.88
CA PRO A 202 2.38 23.04 17.00
C PRO A 202 3.84 22.62 17.18
N ASP A 203 4.54 23.16 18.18
CA ASP A 203 5.89 22.70 18.51
C ASP A 203 5.89 21.20 18.79
N CYS A 204 6.77 20.46 18.12
CA CYS A 204 6.86 19.00 18.26
C CYS A 204 7.62 18.61 19.55
N THR A 205 7.34 17.39 20.02
CA THR A 205 8.03 16.81 21.16
C THR A 205 9.40 16.28 20.76
N SER A 206 9.48 15.62 19.60
CA SER A 206 10.76 15.14 19.03
C SER A 206 10.71 15.05 17.51
N LEU A 207 11.93 15.11 16.93
CA LEU A 207 12.21 14.83 15.53
C LEU A 207 12.80 13.41 15.40
N PRO A 208 12.67 12.79 14.20
CA PRO A 208 13.21 11.45 13.99
C PRO A 208 14.73 11.40 14.10
N GLN A 209 15.25 10.21 14.40
CA GLN A 209 16.67 9.92 14.31
C GLN A 209 17.01 9.50 12.88
N LYS A 210 18.26 9.68 12.48
CA LYS A 210 18.72 9.36 11.12
C LYS A 210 18.57 7.88 10.75
N GLU A 211 18.60 7.01 11.75
CA GLU A 211 18.51 5.57 11.61
C GLU A 211 17.08 5.05 11.54
N ASP A 212 16.08 5.90 11.83
CA ASP A 212 14.68 5.52 11.78
C ASP A 212 14.29 5.08 10.36
N ILE A 213 13.59 3.98 10.28
CA ILE A 213 13.12 3.41 9.01
C ILE A 213 11.70 3.86 8.66
N GLN A 214 11.01 4.46 9.61
CA GLN A 214 9.75 5.20 9.46
C GLN A 214 9.88 6.52 10.20
N PRO A 215 10.60 7.52 9.65
CA PRO A 215 10.85 8.78 10.33
C PRO A 215 9.58 9.57 10.52
N THR A 216 9.33 10.04 11.75
CA THR A 216 8.15 10.85 12.07
C THR A 216 8.49 12.07 12.93
N VAL A 217 7.78 13.17 12.70
CA VAL A 217 7.62 14.21 13.72
C VAL A 217 6.66 13.68 14.76
N TYR A 218 7.06 13.70 16.03
CA TYR A 218 6.25 13.21 17.12
C TYR A 218 5.75 14.36 18.03
N PHE A 219 4.48 14.28 18.38
CA PHE A 219 3.81 15.21 19.28
C PHE A 219 3.22 14.42 20.45
N ASP A 220 3.44 14.94 21.64
CA ASP A 220 2.89 14.44 22.90
C ASP A 220 2.30 15.63 23.64
N ILE A 221 1.01 15.87 23.45
CA ILE A 221 0.32 17.10 23.87
C ILE A 221 -1.05 16.81 24.48
N GLU A 222 -1.67 17.81 25.06
CA GLU A 222 -3.06 17.76 25.48
C GLU A 222 -4.00 18.04 24.29
N ALA A 223 -5.01 17.18 24.10
CA ALA A 223 -5.99 17.33 23.02
C ALA A 223 -6.90 18.53 23.24
N GLY A 224 -7.12 19.30 22.19
CA GLY A 224 -8.01 20.48 22.18
C GLY A 224 -8.73 20.63 20.85
N ASP A 225 -9.76 21.47 20.82
CA ASP A 225 -10.54 21.72 19.62
C ASP A 225 -9.73 22.42 18.53
N GLY A 226 -9.97 22.01 17.29
CA GLY A 226 -9.41 22.66 16.11
C GLY A 226 -7.88 22.59 16.01
N GLN A 227 -7.24 21.66 16.71
CA GLN A 227 -5.81 21.41 16.56
C GLN A 227 -5.51 20.84 15.20
N VAL A 228 -4.59 21.50 14.48
CA VAL A 228 -4.02 21.00 13.21
C VAL A 228 -2.53 20.81 13.42
N PHE A 229 -2.07 19.60 13.19
CA PHE A 229 -0.65 19.27 13.13
C PHE A 229 -0.18 19.49 11.70
N SER A 230 0.92 20.21 11.54
CA SER A 230 1.43 20.57 10.21
C SER A 230 2.94 20.40 10.18
N ALA A 231 3.42 19.79 9.11
CA ALA A 231 4.85 19.70 8.79
C ALA A 231 5.07 20.16 7.34
N GLU A 232 5.84 21.24 7.17
CA GLU A 232 6.25 21.77 5.88
C GLU A 232 7.74 21.53 5.70
N TYR A 233 8.12 20.93 4.57
CA TYR A 233 9.50 20.55 4.28
C TYR A 233 9.82 20.57 2.78
N GLU A 234 11.09 20.81 2.48
CA GLU A 234 11.63 20.75 1.12
C GLU A 234 12.85 19.82 1.05
N PHE A 235 13.09 19.21 -0.10
CA PHE A 235 14.22 18.31 -0.35
C PHE A 235 14.43 18.11 -1.85
N ASP A 236 15.59 17.53 -2.19
CA ASP A 236 15.87 17.03 -3.53
C ASP A 236 15.78 15.50 -3.51
N ASN A 237 15.01 14.92 -4.44
CA ASN A 237 14.95 13.49 -4.63
C ASN A 237 15.76 13.10 -5.87
N GLU A 238 16.93 12.48 -5.65
CA GLU A 238 17.88 12.09 -6.70
C GLU A 238 17.82 10.58 -6.93
N LEU A 239 17.55 10.15 -8.16
CA LEU A 239 17.54 8.75 -8.58
C LEU A 239 18.54 8.49 -9.70
N ASP A 240 19.28 7.39 -9.58
CA ASP A 240 20.12 6.89 -10.65
C ASP A 240 19.27 6.01 -11.59
N TYR A 241 19.50 6.15 -12.88
CA TYR A 241 18.93 5.27 -13.89
C TYR A 241 19.84 4.05 -14.13
N ILE A 242 19.24 2.87 -14.07
CA ILE A 242 19.92 1.60 -14.32
C ILE A 242 19.22 0.89 -15.49
N ASP A 243 19.95 0.67 -16.56
CA ASP A 243 19.48 -0.10 -17.71
C ASP A 243 19.76 -1.59 -17.51
N LEU A 244 18.83 -2.30 -16.92
CA LEU A 244 18.96 -3.74 -16.65
C LEU A 244 19.03 -4.59 -17.94
N SER A 245 18.65 -4.07 -19.10
CA SER A 245 18.81 -4.77 -20.38
C SER A 245 20.26 -4.95 -20.78
N LYS A 246 21.15 -4.09 -20.26
CA LYS A 246 22.61 -4.14 -20.47
C LYS A 246 23.38 -4.90 -19.39
N ALA A 247 22.66 -5.49 -18.43
CA ALA A 247 23.28 -6.19 -17.31
C ALA A 247 24.07 -7.43 -17.78
N ASN A 248 25.20 -7.70 -17.14
CA ASN A 248 26.01 -8.87 -17.42
C ASN A 248 25.40 -10.11 -16.73
N LEU A 249 24.58 -10.87 -17.46
CA LEU A 249 23.87 -12.04 -16.93
C LEU A 249 24.81 -13.13 -16.40
N GLU A 250 26.01 -13.30 -17.00
CA GLU A 250 26.97 -14.30 -16.53
C GLU A 250 27.59 -13.89 -15.18
N GLU A 251 27.86 -12.62 -14.99
CA GLU A 251 28.37 -12.08 -13.73
C GLU A 251 27.33 -12.20 -12.62
N ILE A 252 26.08 -11.83 -12.92
CA ILE A 252 24.94 -11.95 -11.98
C ILE A 252 24.80 -13.41 -11.54
N ALA A 253 24.83 -14.36 -12.47
CA ALA A 253 24.67 -15.79 -12.17
C ALA A 253 25.79 -16.38 -11.31
N ARG A 254 26.98 -15.76 -11.31
CA ARG A 254 28.16 -16.25 -10.57
C ARG A 254 28.39 -15.51 -9.24
N THR A 255 27.69 -14.41 -9.02
CA THR A 255 27.85 -13.57 -7.83
C THR A 255 26.86 -14.01 -6.76
N ASP A 256 27.38 -14.35 -5.59
CA ASP A 256 26.53 -14.71 -4.44
C ASP A 256 25.86 -13.48 -3.82
N VAL A 257 24.71 -13.71 -3.20
CA VAL A 257 24.05 -12.71 -2.37
C VAL A 257 24.88 -12.47 -1.10
N PRO A 258 25.26 -11.22 -0.80
CA PRO A 258 26.01 -10.87 0.43
C PRO A 258 25.28 -11.33 1.69
N GLU A 259 26.05 -11.70 2.73
CA GLU A 259 25.49 -12.24 3.98
C GLU A 259 24.53 -11.26 4.66
N GLU A 260 24.87 -9.97 4.63
CA GLU A 260 24.05 -8.88 5.19
C GLU A 260 22.68 -8.72 4.52
N GLU A 261 22.53 -9.17 3.26
CA GLU A 261 21.27 -9.09 2.51
C GLU A 261 20.38 -10.33 2.70
N LYS A 262 20.92 -11.43 3.21
CA LYS A 262 20.17 -12.68 3.41
C LYS A 262 19.03 -12.56 4.41
N LYS A 263 19.05 -11.57 5.30
CA LYS A 263 17.92 -11.27 6.21
C LYS A 263 16.63 -10.96 5.45
N TYR A 264 16.73 -10.46 4.21
CA TYR A 264 15.61 -10.14 3.33
C TYR A 264 15.13 -11.33 2.47
N LEU A 265 15.56 -12.55 2.80
CA LEU A 265 15.07 -13.81 2.26
C LEU A 265 14.05 -14.49 3.19
N GLN A 266 13.79 -13.94 4.36
CA GLN A 266 12.96 -14.58 5.38
C GLN A 266 11.48 -14.23 5.21
N GLU A 267 10.62 -15.09 5.77
CA GLU A 267 9.22 -14.74 6.00
C GLU A 267 9.11 -13.52 6.94
N GLU A 268 8.05 -12.74 6.76
CA GLU A 268 7.74 -11.58 7.60
C GLU A 268 6.24 -11.58 7.92
N PHE A 269 5.93 -12.13 9.10
CA PHE A 269 4.55 -12.32 9.53
C PHE A 269 3.86 -10.97 9.81
N PRO A 270 2.52 -10.86 9.50
CA PRO A 270 1.61 -11.96 9.15
C PRO A 270 1.52 -12.27 7.66
N HIS A 271 2.01 -11.44 6.75
CA HIS A 271 1.66 -11.50 5.35
C HIS A 271 2.72 -12.16 4.45
N ILE A 272 4.00 -11.82 4.61
CA ILE A 272 5.04 -12.44 3.77
C ILE A 272 5.29 -13.86 4.31
N ARG A 273 4.53 -14.83 3.79
CA ARG A 273 4.57 -16.23 4.17
C ARG A 273 4.76 -17.13 2.95
N PHE A 274 5.56 -18.16 3.08
CA PHE A 274 5.85 -19.12 2.02
C PHE A 274 4.82 -20.26 2.02
N THR A 275 3.58 -19.90 1.67
CA THR A 275 2.49 -20.89 1.60
C THR A 275 2.75 -21.89 0.48
N PRO A 276 2.15 -23.10 0.55
CA PRO A 276 2.27 -24.08 -0.53
C PRO A 276 1.88 -23.53 -1.90
N HIS A 277 0.81 -22.72 -1.97
CA HIS A 277 0.36 -22.10 -3.22
C HIS A 277 1.40 -21.12 -3.77
N LEU A 278 1.90 -20.18 -2.97
CA LEU A 278 2.90 -19.20 -3.39
C LEU A 278 4.24 -19.87 -3.76
N THR A 279 4.62 -20.94 -3.04
CA THR A 279 5.84 -21.69 -3.31
C THR A 279 5.75 -22.41 -4.68
N GLU A 280 4.64 -23.07 -4.98
CA GLU A 280 4.45 -23.72 -6.29
C GLU A 280 4.29 -22.69 -7.42
N LEU A 281 3.61 -21.56 -7.18
CA LEU A 281 3.52 -20.45 -8.14
C LEU A 281 4.90 -19.89 -8.49
N ALA A 282 5.74 -19.61 -7.47
CA ALA A 282 7.10 -19.13 -7.70
C ALA A 282 7.92 -20.13 -8.53
N LYS A 283 7.81 -21.42 -8.24
CA LYS A 283 8.48 -22.50 -8.98
C LYS A 283 7.97 -22.61 -10.43
N GLU A 284 6.66 -22.54 -10.64
CA GLU A 284 6.05 -22.53 -11.98
C GLU A 284 6.56 -21.35 -12.82
N LEU A 285 6.53 -20.14 -12.26
CA LEU A 285 7.00 -18.94 -12.95
C LEU A 285 8.51 -18.97 -13.21
N THR A 286 9.30 -19.50 -12.28
CA THR A 286 10.74 -19.70 -12.47
C THR A 286 11.02 -20.65 -13.64
N GLY A 287 10.25 -21.74 -13.79
CA GLY A 287 10.31 -22.62 -14.97
C GLY A 287 11.70 -23.19 -15.25
N GLY A 288 12.52 -23.43 -14.20
CA GLY A 288 13.87 -23.95 -14.33
C GLY A 288 14.96 -22.91 -14.66
N GLU A 289 14.61 -21.60 -14.74
CA GLU A 289 15.59 -20.52 -14.84
C GLU A 289 16.43 -20.44 -13.55
N THR A 290 17.70 -20.10 -13.68
CA THR A 290 18.64 -19.99 -12.55
C THR A 290 19.24 -18.60 -12.39
N ASN A 291 19.13 -17.73 -13.40
CA ASN A 291 19.62 -16.36 -13.32
C ASN A 291 18.66 -15.50 -12.49
N PRO A 292 19.09 -14.90 -11.36
CA PRO A 292 18.21 -14.12 -10.49
C PRO A 292 17.45 -13.00 -11.21
N LEU A 293 18.12 -12.27 -12.10
CA LEU A 293 17.50 -11.15 -12.83
C LEU A 293 16.40 -11.64 -13.77
N LEU A 294 16.61 -12.76 -14.46
CA LEU A 294 15.61 -13.34 -15.37
C LEU A 294 14.42 -13.92 -14.60
N ILE A 295 14.65 -14.50 -13.42
CA ILE A 295 13.59 -14.98 -12.52
C ILE A 295 12.72 -13.80 -12.07
N VAL A 296 13.34 -12.73 -11.57
CA VAL A 296 12.59 -11.56 -11.10
C VAL A 296 11.81 -10.90 -12.23
N ARG A 297 12.39 -10.89 -13.45
CA ARG A 297 11.68 -10.37 -14.63
C ARG A 297 10.41 -11.16 -14.90
N ARG A 298 10.40 -12.47 -14.76
CA ARG A 298 9.20 -13.31 -14.93
C ARG A 298 8.14 -13.01 -13.88
N PHE A 299 8.55 -12.73 -12.63
CA PHE A 299 7.61 -12.34 -11.58
C PHE A 299 6.98 -10.97 -11.88
N TYR A 300 7.81 -10.00 -12.30
CA TYR A 300 7.34 -8.69 -12.73
C TYR A 300 6.36 -8.80 -13.90
N ASP A 301 6.74 -9.53 -14.95
CA ASP A 301 5.90 -9.74 -16.13
C ASP A 301 4.56 -10.38 -15.75
N PHE A 302 4.58 -11.42 -14.90
CA PHE A 302 3.38 -12.08 -14.43
C PHE A 302 2.45 -11.12 -13.69
N ILE A 303 2.95 -10.36 -12.73
CA ILE A 303 2.11 -9.46 -11.95
C ILE A 303 1.58 -8.33 -12.84
N THR A 304 2.44 -7.67 -13.61
CA THR A 304 2.07 -6.51 -14.42
C THR A 304 1.18 -6.83 -15.63
N THR A 305 1.16 -8.09 -16.08
CA THR A 305 0.36 -8.49 -17.25
C THR A 305 -0.83 -9.41 -16.94
N LYS A 306 -0.92 -9.94 -15.69
CA LYS A 306 -1.94 -10.92 -15.30
C LYS A 306 -2.67 -10.55 -14.01
N THR A 307 -2.40 -9.37 -13.47
CA THR A 307 -3.07 -8.88 -12.26
C THR A 307 -3.66 -7.50 -12.56
N ASP A 308 -4.96 -7.35 -12.33
CA ASP A 308 -5.64 -6.08 -12.49
C ASP A 308 -5.38 -5.17 -11.29
N TYR A 309 -5.22 -3.86 -11.54
CA TYR A 309 -5.19 -2.90 -10.45
C TYR A 309 -6.57 -2.80 -9.80
N ARG A 310 -6.63 -2.85 -8.46
CA ARG A 310 -7.88 -2.68 -7.73
C ARG A 310 -7.60 -2.11 -6.35
N PHE A 311 -8.28 -1.03 -5.98
CA PHE A 311 -8.34 -0.62 -4.59
C PHE A 311 -8.97 -1.74 -3.77
N VAL A 312 -8.36 -2.07 -2.64
CA VAL A 312 -8.81 -3.15 -1.77
C VAL A 312 -9.30 -2.61 -0.43
N ARG A 313 -9.93 -3.47 0.35
CA ARG A 313 -10.25 -3.17 1.75
C ARG A 313 -8.96 -3.06 2.58
N ASP A 314 -9.09 -2.51 3.79
CA ASP A 314 -7.95 -2.33 4.70
C ASP A 314 -7.09 -3.60 4.80
N TYR A 315 -5.80 -3.47 4.64
CA TYR A 315 -4.85 -4.59 4.55
C TYR A 315 -4.90 -5.51 5.76
N CYS A 316 -5.13 -4.96 6.98
CA CYS A 316 -5.30 -5.76 8.20
C CYS A 316 -6.52 -6.71 8.17
N SER A 317 -7.48 -6.45 7.29
CA SER A 317 -8.64 -7.31 7.08
C SER A 317 -8.40 -8.47 6.08
N ILE A 318 -7.22 -8.53 5.46
CA ILE A 318 -6.81 -9.57 4.52
C ILE A 318 -5.84 -10.51 5.25
N ASP A 319 -6.20 -11.78 5.39
CA ASP A 319 -5.41 -12.74 6.20
C ASP A 319 -4.00 -13.00 5.65
N ASN A 320 -3.84 -13.01 4.31
CA ASN A 320 -2.56 -13.12 3.62
C ASN A 320 -2.62 -12.33 2.32
N ILE A 321 -1.99 -11.17 2.30
CA ILE A 321 -2.06 -10.24 1.16
C ILE A 321 -1.42 -10.81 -0.13
N PRO A 322 -0.20 -11.39 -0.11
CA PRO A 322 0.38 -12.03 -1.30
C PRO A 322 -0.49 -13.14 -1.89
N GLU A 323 -1.04 -13.99 -1.04
CA GLU A 323 -1.90 -15.10 -1.49
C GLU A 323 -3.24 -14.60 -2.02
N TYR A 324 -3.82 -13.58 -1.40
CA TYR A 324 -5.00 -12.88 -1.91
C TYR A 324 -4.76 -12.37 -3.34
N CYS A 325 -3.63 -11.69 -3.58
CA CYS A 325 -3.27 -11.18 -4.90
C CYS A 325 -3.09 -12.31 -5.92
N ALA A 326 -2.37 -13.37 -5.54
CA ALA A 326 -2.08 -14.52 -6.42
C ALA A 326 -3.35 -15.27 -6.84
N LEU A 327 -4.29 -15.46 -5.90
CA LEU A 327 -5.55 -16.18 -6.15
C LEU A 327 -6.56 -15.35 -6.94
N ASN A 328 -6.72 -14.08 -6.57
CA ASN A 328 -7.76 -13.23 -7.14
C ASN A 328 -7.29 -12.44 -8.36
N ARG A 329 -6.00 -12.45 -8.67
CA ARG A 329 -5.39 -11.72 -9.80
C ARG A 329 -5.71 -10.22 -9.79
N ARG A 330 -5.73 -9.62 -8.60
CA ARG A 330 -6.05 -8.22 -8.41
C ARG A 330 -5.45 -7.68 -7.12
N GLY A 331 -5.18 -6.39 -7.11
CA GLY A 331 -4.67 -5.65 -5.96
C GLY A 331 -4.18 -4.26 -6.33
N ASP A 332 -4.08 -3.39 -5.33
CA ASP A 332 -3.46 -2.08 -5.46
C ASP A 332 -1.92 -2.16 -5.45
N CYS A 333 -1.27 -1.00 -5.33
CA CYS A 333 0.18 -0.92 -5.38
C CYS A 333 0.86 -1.80 -4.32
N GLY A 334 0.42 -1.72 -3.07
CA GLY A 334 1.00 -2.47 -1.97
C GLY A 334 0.71 -3.96 -2.04
N VAL A 335 -0.49 -4.34 -2.42
CA VAL A 335 -0.89 -5.76 -2.61
C VAL A 335 -0.04 -6.42 -3.68
N GLN A 336 0.19 -5.76 -4.82
CA GLN A 336 1.04 -6.25 -5.89
C GLN A 336 2.51 -6.29 -5.47
N ALA A 337 3.00 -5.26 -4.77
CA ALA A 337 4.38 -5.22 -4.25
C ALA A 337 4.65 -6.36 -3.27
N LEU A 338 3.72 -6.66 -2.36
CA LEU A 338 3.87 -7.76 -1.40
C LEU A 338 3.89 -9.14 -2.07
N LEU A 339 3.09 -9.35 -3.13
CA LEU A 339 3.18 -10.58 -3.94
C LEU A 339 4.56 -10.70 -4.58
N PHE A 340 5.05 -9.65 -5.23
CA PHE A 340 6.37 -9.62 -5.85
C PHE A 340 7.49 -9.94 -4.85
N ILE A 341 7.49 -9.26 -3.70
CA ILE A 341 8.47 -9.47 -2.63
C ILE A 341 8.46 -10.93 -2.16
N THR A 342 7.27 -11.50 -1.96
CA THR A 342 7.14 -12.87 -1.48
C THR A 342 7.67 -13.88 -2.50
N LEU A 343 7.32 -13.72 -3.79
CA LEU A 343 7.84 -14.59 -4.86
C LEU A 343 9.37 -14.49 -5.01
N CYS A 344 9.93 -13.28 -4.91
CA CYS A 344 11.39 -13.06 -4.91
C CYS A 344 12.06 -13.79 -3.75
N ARG A 345 11.56 -13.63 -2.52
CA ARG A 345 12.13 -14.27 -1.33
C ARG A 345 12.05 -15.80 -1.41
N ILE A 346 10.95 -16.36 -1.89
CA ILE A 346 10.81 -17.82 -2.16
C ILE A 346 11.87 -18.30 -3.15
N ALA A 347 12.15 -17.50 -4.18
CA ALA A 347 13.17 -17.84 -5.19
C ALA A 347 14.61 -17.56 -4.73
N GLY A 348 14.84 -17.16 -3.48
CA GLY A 348 16.18 -16.85 -2.94
C GLY A 348 16.73 -15.50 -3.36
N ILE A 349 15.88 -14.55 -3.75
CA ILE A 349 16.24 -13.20 -4.18
C ILE A 349 15.79 -12.22 -3.09
N PRO A 350 16.72 -11.46 -2.45
CA PRO A 350 16.34 -10.50 -1.43
C PRO A 350 15.42 -9.42 -1.99
N ALA A 351 14.33 -9.17 -1.30
CA ALA A 351 13.37 -8.14 -1.69
C ALA A 351 12.73 -7.49 -0.46
N VAL A 352 12.46 -6.20 -0.55
CA VAL A 352 11.94 -5.37 0.54
C VAL A 352 10.84 -4.45 0.08
N TRP A 353 9.97 -4.12 1.03
CA TRP A 353 8.96 -3.08 0.88
C TRP A 353 9.59 -1.70 0.98
N GLN A 354 9.12 -0.79 0.16
CA GLN A 354 9.30 0.64 0.34
C GLN A 354 8.00 1.35 -0.02
N SER A 355 7.61 2.32 0.78
CA SER A 355 6.41 3.11 0.58
C SER A 355 6.64 4.58 0.86
N GLY A 356 5.72 5.40 0.40
CA GLY A 356 5.80 6.83 0.61
C GLY A 356 4.83 7.60 -0.28
N LEU A 357 5.31 8.60 -1.00
CA LEU A 357 4.48 9.44 -1.84
C LEU A 357 4.85 9.30 -3.32
N ASP A 358 3.84 9.43 -4.15
CA ASP A 358 3.93 9.79 -5.55
C ASP A 358 3.65 11.29 -5.64
N ALA A 359 4.71 12.12 -5.51
CA ALA A 359 4.64 13.57 -5.41
C ALA A 359 4.96 14.22 -6.77
N LYS A 360 4.01 14.16 -7.70
CA LYS A 360 4.11 14.80 -9.01
C LYS A 360 3.58 16.23 -8.98
N PRO A 361 4.02 17.10 -9.89
CA PRO A 361 3.37 18.40 -10.10
C PRO A 361 1.86 18.23 -10.33
N GLY A 362 1.05 18.88 -9.51
CA GLY A 362 -0.42 18.82 -9.56
C GLY A 362 -1.05 17.65 -8.82
N ASP A 363 -0.28 16.66 -8.33
CA ASP A 363 -0.83 15.49 -7.64
C ASP A 363 0.17 14.92 -6.62
N VAL A 364 -0.24 14.85 -5.36
CA VAL A 364 0.53 14.24 -4.26
C VAL A 364 -0.34 13.23 -3.55
N GLY A 365 -0.01 11.95 -3.70
CA GLY A 365 -0.74 10.84 -3.09
C GLY A 365 0.18 9.77 -2.52
N GLU A 366 -0.39 8.82 -1.78
CA GLU A 366 0.34 7.69 -1.24
C GLU A 366 0.64 6.67 -2.34
N HIS A 367 1.79 6.00 -2.20
CA HIS A 367 2.18 4.96 -3.14
C HIS A 367 3.18 3.97 -2.54
N ASP A 368 3.08 2.71 -2.99
CA ASP A 368 3.89 1.59 -2.55
C ASP A 368 4.59 0.93 -3.73
N TRP A 369 5.84 0.50 -3.49
CA TRP A 369 6.65 -0.23 -4.46
C TRP A 369 7.56 -1.22 -3.77
N ALA A 370 8.25 -2.04 -4.57
CA ALA A 370 9.25 -2.97 -4.09
C ALA A 370 10.67 -2.55 -4.48
N ARG A 371 11.63 -3.04 -3.71
CA ARG A 371 13.04 -3.08 -4.10
C ARG A 371 13.52 -4.54 -4.05
N PHE A 372 14.39 -4.91 -4.97
CA PHE A 372 15.00 -6.22 -5.00
C PHE A 372 16.50 -6.14 -5.27
N TYR A 373 17.23 -7.14 -4.80
CA TYR A 373 18.68 -7.16 -4.89
C TYR A 373 19.13 -7.98 -6.09
N VAL A 374 19.92 -7.39 -6.98
CA VAL A 374 20.56 -8.07 -8.10
C VAL A 374 22.05 -8.22 -7.78
N PRO A 375 22.58 -9.45 -7.68
CA PRO A 375 24.02 -9.66 -7.48
C PRO A 375 24.85 -8.89 -8.51
N SER A 376 25.97 -8.31 -8.11
CA SER A 376 26.86 -7.42 -8.86
C SER A 376 26.32 -6.03 -9.24
N ILE A 377 25.00 -5.78 -9.09
CA ILE A 377 24.38 -4.47 -9.35
C ILE A 377 24.00 -3.78 -8.03
N GLY A 378 23.37 -4.52 -7.11
CA GLY A 378 22.85 -3.98 -5.85
C GLY A 378 21.32 -3.88 -5.84
N TRP A 379 20.80 -3.02 -4.97
CA TRP A 379 19.36 -2.77 -4.82
C TRP A 379 18.80 -1.93 -5.97
N VAL A 380 17.75 -2.44 -6.60
CA VAL A 380 17.01 -1.78 -7.68
C VAL A 380 15.51 -1.82 -7.38
N TYR A 381 14.71 -1.06 -8.11
CA TYR A 381 13.29 -0.85 -7.87
C TYR A 381 12.41 -1.75 -8.75
N ALA A 382 11.19 -2.00 -8.28
CA ALA A 382 10.09 -2.53 -9.08
C ALA A 382 8.79 -1.84 -8.67
N ASP A 383 8.20 -1.08 -9.60
CA ASP A 383 6.87 -0.50 -9.42
C ASP A 383 5.86 -1.31 -10.25
N LEU A 384 5.13 -2.21 -9.58
CA LEU A 384 4.26 -3.18 -10.25
C LEU A 384 3.01 -2.52 -10.82
N SER A 385 2.41 -1.60 -10.10
CA SER A 385 1.15 -0.96 -10.50
C SER A 385 1.33 0.03 -11.64
N TYR A 386 2.39 0.84 -11.60
CA TYR A 386 2.77 1.71 -12.72
C TYR A 386 3.25 0.91 -13.93
N GLY A 387 3.98 -0.18 -13.70
CA GLY A 387 4.33 -1.15 -14.73
C GLY A 387 3.10 -1.74 -15.40
N GLY A 388 2.15 -2.26 -14.62
CA GLY A 388 0.90 -2.82 -15.12
C GLY A 388 0.05 -1.82 -15.90
N SER A 389 -0.12 -0.61 -15.36
CA SER A 389 -0.79 0.50 -16.03
C SER A 389 -0.14 0.85 -17.37
N SER A 390 1.21 0.85 -17.40
CA SER A 390 1.97 1.12 -18.63
C SER A 390 1.78 0.02 -19.67
N TYR A 391 1.80 -1.25 -19.25
CA TYR A 391 1.59 -2.40 -20.12
C TYR A 391 0.20 -2.37 -20.78
N ILE A 392 -0.87 -2.18 -20.00
CA ILE A 392 -2.27 -2.13 -20.49
C ILE A 392 -2.44 -1.02 -21.54
N ARG A 393 -1.73 0.09 -21.39
CA ARG A 393 -1.78 1.24 -22.32
C ARG A 393 -0.83 1.13 -23.52
N GLY A 394 -0.06 0.02 -23.63
CA GLY A 394 0.91 -0.15 -24.70
C GLY A 394 2.18 0.71 -24.58
N ALA A 395 2.41 1.34 -23.43
CA ALA A 395 3.60 2.14 -23.12
C ALA A 395 4.76 1.24 -22.67
N PHE A 396 5.28 0.41 -23.58
CA PHE A 396 6.24 -0.64 -23.25
C PHE A 396 7.59 -0.13 -22.75
N ASP A 397 8.04 1.04 -23.20
CA ASP A 397 9.27 1.67 -22.70
C ASP A 397 9.13 2.03 -21.21
N ARG A 398 8.01 2.60 -20.84
CA ARG A 398 7.68 2.89 -19.44
C ARG A 398 7.46 1.63 -18.60
N TRP A 399 6.81 0.59 -19.16
CA TRP A 399 6.70 -0.73 -18.53
C TRP A 399 8.08 -1.33 -18.21
N ASN A 400 9.01 -1.26 -19.16
CA ASN A 400 10.39 -1.73 -18.97
C ASN A 400 11.17 -0.84 -17.98
N PHE A 401 10.93 0.46 -17.96
CA PHE A 401 11.54 1.40 -17.02
C PHE A 401 11.22 1.04 -15.56
N PHE A 402 9.96 0.76 -15.25
CA PHE A 402 9.54 0.40 -13.89
C PHE A 402 10.02 -0.98 -13.42
N PHE A 403 10.77 -1.69 -14.23
CA PHE A 403 11.58 -2.83 -13.86
C PHE A 403 13.05 -2.41 -13.72
N GLY A 404 13.45 -2.09 -12.53
CA GLY A 404 14.78 -1.61 -12.16
C GLY A 404 14.80 -0.16 -11.66
N ASN A 405 13.80 0.64 -12.04
CA ASN A 405 13.79 2.08 -11.76
C ASN A 405 12.43 2.56 -11.26
N VAL A 406 12.46 3.74 -10.62
CA VAL A 406 11.28 4.59 -10.39
C VAL A 406 11.64 6.02 -10.82
N ASP A 407 10.61 6.84 -11.07
CA ASP A 407 10.83 8.24 -11.39
C ASP A 407 11.12 9.09 -10.13
N PRO A 408 11.66 10.30 -10.25
CA PRO A 408 12.12 11.09 -9.11
C PRO A 408 10.98 11.69 -8.25
N TYR A 409 9.74 11.45 -8.62
CA TYR A 409 8.57 11.83 -7.81
C TYR A 409 8.19 10.75 -6.78
N ARG A 410 8.86 9.58 -6.78
CA ARG A 410 8.73 8.55 -5.76
C ARG A 410 9.52 8.93 -4.51
N VAL A 411 8.82 9.45 -3.51
CA VAL A 411 9.41 9.93 -2.25
C VAL A 411 9.34 8.83 -1.19
N PRO A 412 10.46 8.20 -0.80
CA PRO A 412 10.42 7.19 0.25
C PRO A 412 10.16 7.83 1.61
N ILE A 413 9.17 7.29 2.33
CA ILE A 413 8.85 7.62 3.72
C ILE A 413 9.18 6.43 4.63
N ASN A 414 8.96 5.20 4.14
CA ASN A 414 9.18 3.98 4.90
C ASN A 414 10.10 3.01 4.14
N ASP A 415 11.07 2.43 4.85
CA ASP A 415 12.02 1.45 4.28
C ASP A 415 11.87 0.08 4.99
N GLY A 416 10.66 -0.44 4.97
CA GLY A 416 10.30 -1.74 5.54
C GLY A 416 8.83 -1.86 5.87
N PHE A 417 8.33 -3.07 5.68
CA PHE A 417 6.94 -3.43 5.94
C PHE A 417 6.70 -3.63 7.44
N GLN A 418 5.62 -3.08 7.99
CA GLN A 418 5.16 -3.30 9.36
C GLN A 418 6.25 -3.01 10.41
N LYS A 419 6.95 -1.89 10.30
CA LYS A 419 7.96 -1.49 11.29
C LYS A 419 7.35 -0.61 12.39
N GLU A 420 7.98 -0.62 13.57
CA GLU A 420 7.53 0.21 14.69
C GLU A 420 7.92 1.67 14.50
N LEU A 421 7.08 2.57 15.03
CA LEU A 421 7.37 4.00 15.12
C LEU A 421 8.29 4.29 16.31
N ALA A 422 8.94 5.42 16.30
CA ALA A 422 9.77 5.91 17.40
C ALA A 422 9.28 7.30 17.89
N PRO A 423 8.72 7.39 19.13
CA PRO A 423 8.44 6.30 20.08
C PRO A 423 7.40 5.31 19.59
N ALA A 424 7.44 4.07 20.11
CA ALA A 424 6.53 3.02 19.68
C ALA A 424 5.07 3.35 20.06
N LYS A 425 4.14 3.12 19.13
CA LYS A 425 2.71 3.21 19.39
C LYS A 425 2.22 1.96 20.13
N ILE A 426 1.31 2.13 21.07
CA ILE A 426 0.80 1.05 21.93
C ILE A 426 -0.41 0.37 21.29
N HIS A 427 -1.38 1.18 20.85
CA HIS A 427 -2.64 0.67 20.28
C HIS A 427 -2.51 0.38 18.79
N MET A 428 -3.56 -0.20 18.21
CA MET A 428 -3.62 -0.44 16.77
C MET A 428 -3.40 0.87 16.01
N ARG A 429 -2.63 0.79 14.95
CA ARG A 429 -2.33 1.92 14.08
C ARG A 429 -3.46 2.16 13.10
N ILE A 430 -3.55 3.39 12.58
CA ILE A 430 -4.44 3.78 11.47
C ILE A 430 -4.03 3.01 10.23
N ASP A 431 -2.74 3.04 9.90
CA ASP A 431 -2.13 2.16 8.93
C ASP A 431 -1.12 1.24 9.61
N PRO A 432 -1.45 -0.04 9.83
CA PRO A 432 -0.61 -0.94 10.59
C PRO A 432 0.65 -1.40 9.83
N TYR A 433 0.77 -1.15 8.55
CA TYR A 433 1.84 -1.71 7.72
C TYR A 433 2.89 -0.69 7.32
N ASP A 434 2.51 0.54 7.13
CA ASP A 434 3.42 1.67 6.94
C ASP A 434 2.87 2.94 7.61
N ASN A 435 3.36 4.11 7.25
CA ASN A 435 2.87 5.37 7.79
C ASN A 435 2.98 6.45 6.72
N GLN A 436 1.99 6.52 5.86
CA GLN A 436 1.92 7.52 4.81
C GLN A 436 1.04 8.71 5.18
N CYS A 437 0.00 8.48 6.00
CA CYS A 437 -0.99 9.51 6.33
C CYS A 437 -0.79 10.19 7.69
N GLY A 438 -0.09 9.54 8.61
CA GLY A 438 0.03 9.94 10.00
C GLY A 438 -0.73 9.02 10.94
N GLU A 439 -0.34 9.04 12.22
CA GLU A 439 -0.86 8.17 13.26
C GLU A 439 -1.22 8.95 14.51
N ALA A 440 -2.30 8.56 15.17
CA ALA A 440 -2.65 9.17 16.46
C ALA A 440 -3.22 8.14 17.44
N GLU A 441 -3.01 8.40 18.74
CA GLU A 441 -3.60 7.61 19.83
C GLU A 441 -3.72 8.45 21.12
N TYR A 442 -4.68 8.09 21.94
CA TYR A 442 -4.73 8.49 23.34
C TYR A 442 -4.02 7.45 24.22
N ASP A 443 -3.72 7.79 25.48
CA ASP A 443 -3.13 6.82 26.42
C ASP A 443 -3.95 5.53 26.58
N ASP A 444 -5.27 5.63 26.44
CA ASP A 444 -6.23 4.54 26.69
C ASP A 444 -6.82 3.91 25.42
N ARG A 445 -6.64 4.51 24.23
CA ARG A 445 -7.10 3.95 22.96
C ARG A 445 -6.37 4.45 21.73
N GLY A 446 -6.31 3.63 20.70
CA GLY A 446 -5.93 4.06 19.35
C GLY A 446 -7.05 4.85 18.66
N LEU A 447 -6.69 5.59 17.63
CA LEU A 447 -7.62 6.21 16.70
C LEU A 447 -7.65 5.42 15.39
N THR A 448 -8.76 5.54 14.67
CA THR A 448 -9.00 4.90 13.37
C THR A 448 -8.93 5.92 12.24
N GLY A 449 -8.78 5.47 10.99
CA GLY A 449 -8.83 6.34 9.82
C GLY A 449 -10.14 7.14 9.68
N ALA A 450 -11.25 6.61 10.21
CA ALA A 450 -12.53 7.32 10.24
C ALA A 450 -12.55 8.53 11.19
N GLU A 451 -11.63 8.59 12.17
CA GLU A 451 -11.56 9.62 13.21
C GLU A 451 -10.55 10.73 12.91
N VAL A 452 -9.78 10.60 11.84
CA VAL A 452 -8.74 11.57 11.45
C VAL A 452 -8.97 12.10 10.03
N GLU A 453 -8.31 13.19 9.72
CA GLU A 453 -8.20 13.75 8.38
C GLU A 453 -6.76 14.18 8.15
N TYR A 454 -6.27 13.98 6.94
CA TYR A 454 -4.95 14.42 6.55
C TYR A 454 -4.95 14.95 5.11
N ARG A 455 -3.94 15.75 4.80
CA ARG A 455 -3.80 16.33 3.47
C ARG A 455 -2.35 16.67 3.17
N TYR A 456 -1.88 16.25 2.01
CA TYR A 456 -0.68 16.79 1.39
C TYR A 456 -1.04 17.99 0.51
N THR A 457 -0.24 19.05 0.58
CA THR A 457 -0.40 20.26 -0.23
C THR A 457 0.93 20.51 -0.93
N GLU A 458 0.91 20.54 -2.25
CA GLU A 458 2.02 20.99 -3.06
C GLU A 458 2.28 22.48 -2.82
N ILE A 459 3.55 22.84 -2.59
CA ILE A 459 4.02 24.23 -2.54
C ILE A 459 4.84 24.50 -3.81
N ASP A 460 5.79 23.62 -4.13
CA ASP A 460 6.60 23.68 -5.35
C ASP A 460 7.18 22.29 -5.66
N ILE A 461 6.85 21.75 -6.83
CA ILE A 461 7.41 20.49 -7.34
C ILE A 461 7.94 20.73 -8.75
N ARG A 462 9.23 20.51 -8.96
CA ARG A 462 9.90 20.78 -10.25
C ARG A 462 11.09 19.86 -10.53
#